data_b55bebb334a0c75da5d224ed03ae93fb
#
_entry.id   b55bebb334a0c75da5d224ed03ae93fb
#
_cell.length_a   1.000
_cell.length_b   1.000
_cell.length_c   1.000
_cell.angle_alpha   90.00
_cell.angle_beta   90.00
_cell.angle_gamma   90.00
#
_symmetry.space_group_name_H-M   'P 1'
#
loop_
_entity.id
_entity.type
_entity.pdbx_description
1 polymer ?
#
loop_
_entity_poly.entity_id
_entity_poly.type
_entity_poly.pdbx_seq_one_letter_code
_entity_poly.pdbx_strand_id
1 'polypeptide(L)'
;MPDSSLDTRGRSFTGPEHRAASIAKYREKAAGYDASAARTWKIRVATIRNLRLRAGQRLIDVGCGTGLSFALLRDEVGDAGVVTGIEQSPEMAALARERIAVAGWRNVQVIEAAVEEAALEAGFDAALFNYTHDIMRSPDAVANVMRHLRPGARVAACGMKYPSRWLWPLRWVARRQNAPYNGNFEALDTPWDTLLPYIPDLRLRWTLFGTGYIGHGIVARAPR
;
A
#
# COMPACT_ATOMS: atom_id res chain seq x y z
N MET A 1 19.65 7.28 -17.98
CA MET A 1 18.50 6.57 -17.43
C MET A 1 17.31 7.50 -17.57
N PRO A 2 16.18 7.13 -18.19
CA PRO A 2 14.99 7.98 -18.17
C PRO A 2 14.53 8.14 -16.73
N ASP A 3 14.18 9.36 -16.36
CA ASP A 3 13.67 9.71 -15.05
C ASP A 3 12.38 8.93 -14.78
N SER A 4 12.43 7.94 -13.86
CA SER A 4 11.32 7.07 -13.49
C SER A 4 10.19 7.79 -12.76
N SER A 5 10.38 9.08 -12.42
CA SER A 5 9.40 9.93 -11.72
C SER A 5 8.39 10.60 -12.67
N LEU A 6 8.51 10.42 -13.98
CA LEU A 6 7.65 11.06 -14.98
C LEU A 6 6.80 10.04 -15.75
N ASP A 7 5.57 10.43 -16.10
CA ASP A 7 4.74 9.66 -17.03
C ASP A 7 5.23 9.84 -18.49
N THR A 8 4.63 9.09 -19.42
CA THR A 8 4.94 9.18 -20.87
C THR A 8 4.65 10.56 -21.48
N ARG A 9 4.03 11.49 -20.73
CA ARG A 9 3.75 12.88 -21.11
C ARG A 9 4.60 13.86 -20.29
N GLY A 10 5.65 13.39 -19.59
CA GLY A 10 6.55 14.23 -18.80
C GLY A 10 5.95 14.78 -17.50
N ARG A 11 4.82 14.21 -17.00
CA ARG A 11 4.18 14.65 -15.76
C ARG A 11 4.72 13.86 -14.59
N SER A 12 5.04 14.53 -13.49
CA SER A 12 5.50 13.90 -12.25
C SER A 12 4.39 13.05 -11.62
N PHE A 13 4.75 11.86 -11.13
CA PHE A 13 3.86 11.00 -10.34
C PHE A 13 3.70 11.47 -8.88
N THR A 14 4.49 12.45 -8.45
CA THR A 14 4.53 12.94 -7.07
C THR A 14 4.06 14.39 -6.92
N GLY A 15 3.62 15.05 -8.02
CA GLY A 15 3.21 16.44 -8.00
C GLY A 15 1.79 16.68 -7.44
N PRO A 16 1.47 17.95 -7.04
CA PRO A 16 0.15 18.32 -6.51
C PRO A 16 -1.01 17.96 -7.45
N GLU A 17 -0.81 18.05 -8.76
CA GLU A 17 -1.81 17.71 -9.78
C GLU A 17 -2.13 16.22 -9.81
N HIS A 18 -1.11 15.37 -9.67
CA HIS A 18 -1.31 13.93 -9.60
C HIS A 18 -2.04 13.53 -8.32
N ARG A 19 -1.70 14.18 -7.20
CA ARG A 19 -2.37 14.01 -5.90
C ARG A 19 -3.86 14.40 -6.01
N ALA A 20 -4.17 15.58 -6.57
CA ALA A 20 -5.55 16.03 -6.75
C ALA A 20 -6.36 15.07 -7.64
N ALA A 21 -5.78 14.58 -8.73
CA ALA A 21 -6.42 13.59 -9.60
C ALA A 21 -6.66 12.25 -8.90
N SER A 22 -5.72 11.81 -8.08
CA SER A 22 -5.85 10.60 -7.26
C SER A 22 -6.99 10.75 -6.23
N ILE A 23 -7.03 11.84 -5.49
CA ILE A 23 -8.09 12.15 -4.50
C ILE A 23 -9.46 12.19 -5.19
N ALA A 24 -9.61 12.91 -6.31
CA ALA A 24 -10.87 13.00 -7.04
C ALA A 24 -11.38 11.62 -7.50
N LYS A 25 -10.48 10.77 -7.98
CA LYS A 25 -10.78 9.41 -8.39
C LYS A 25 -11.29 8.52 -7.25
N TYR A 26 -10.72 8.65 -6.06
CA TYR A 26 -11.15 7.88 -4.88
C TYR A 26 -12.41 8.44 -4.25
N ARG A 27 -12.67 9.75 -4.35
CA ARG A 27 -13.93 10.39 -3.91
C ARG A 27 -15.15 9.74 -4.56
N GLU A 28 -15.15 9.59 -5.89
CA GLU A 28 -16.26 8.97 -6.63
C GLU A 28 -16.47 7.48 -6.28
N LYS A 29 -15.41 6.81 -5.81
CA LYS A 29 -15.42 5.38 -5.54
C LYS A 29 -15.63 5.01 -4.09
N ALA A 30 -15.55 5.96 -3.15
CA ALA A 30 -15.57 5.69 -1.72
C ALA A 30 -16.77 4.84 -1.29
N ALA A 31 -17.98 5.17 -1.75
CA ALA A 31 -19.22 4.44 -1.41
C ALA A 31 -19.28 2.99 -1.91
N GLY A 32 -18.55 2.65 -3.00
CA GLY A 32 -18.53 1.31 -3.57
C GLY A 32 -17.19 0.56 -3.38
N TYR A 33 -16.23 1.19 -2.72
CA TYR A 33 -14.87 0.67 -2.62
C TYR A 33 -14.79 -0.68 -1.89
N ASP A 34 -15.48 -0.81 -0.78
CA ASP A 34 -15.49 -2.03 0.03
C ASP A 34 -16.03 -3.23 -0.75
N ALA A 35 -17.10 -3.05 -1.53
CA ALA A 35 -17.64 -4.10 -2.39
C ALA A 35 -16.66 -4.52 -3.50
N SER A 36 -15.93 -3.56 -4.07
CA SER A 36 -14.89 -3.86 -5.07
C SER A 36 -13.69 -4.59 -4.47
N ALA A 37 -13.31 -4.24 -3.24
CA ALA A 37 -12.21 -4.83 -2.51
C ALA A 37 -12.50 -6.26 -2.02
N ALA A 38 -13.76 -6.66 -1.90
CA ALA A 38 -14.17 -8.02 -1.52
C ALA A 38 -13.56 -9.09 -2.43
N ARG A 39 -13.43 -8.82 -3.73
CA ARG A 39 -12.81 -9.74 -4.71
C ARG A 39 -11.34 -10.02 -4.42
N THR A 40 -10.64 -9.09 -3.80
CA THR A 40 -9.22 -9.20 -3.46
C THR A 40 -8.99 -9.54 -2.00
N TRP A 41 -10.04 -9.77 -1.22
CA TRP A 41 -9.96 -9.98 0.23
C TRP A 41 -9.03 -11.13 0.62
N LYS A 42 -9.10 -12.27 -0.06
CA LYS A 42 -8.21 -13.41 0.20
C LYS A 42 -6.73 -13.06 0.01
N ILE A 43 -6.42 -12.19 -0.96
CA ILE A 43 -5.05 -11.73 -1.21
C ILE A 43 -4.60 -10.79 -0.10
N ARG A 44 -5.46 -9.85 0.32
CA ARG A 44 -5.21 -8.92 1.43
C ARG A 44 -4.92 -9.67 2.73
N VAL A 45 -5.77 -10.64 3.08
CA VAL A 45 -5.57 -11.51 4.26
C VAL A 45 -4.25 -12.26 4.17
N ALA A 46 -3.94 -12.86 3.01
CA ALA A 46 -2.68 -13.57 2.82
C ALA A 46 -1.46 -12.63 2.94
N THR A 47 -1.59 -11.37 2.51
CA THR A 47 -0.54 -10.36 2.64
C THR A 47 -0.32 -9.99 4.11
N ILE A 48 -1.38 -9.72 4.86
CA ILE A 48 -1.32 -9.41 6.29
C ILE A 48 -0.65 -10.55 7.07
N ARG A 49 -1.02 -11.80 6.80
CA ARG A 49 -0.40 -12.97 7.45
C ARG A 49 1.11 -13.06 7.24
N ASN A 50 1.65 -12.54 6.13
CA ASN A 50 3.10 -12.50 5.89
C ASN A 50 3.83 -11.51 6.81
N LEU A 51 3.14 -10.55 7.41
CA LEU A 51 3.71 -9.68 8.44
C LEU A 51 4.04 -10.47 9.72
N ARG A 52 3.38 -11.62 9.97
CA ARG A 52 3.56 -12.44 11.17
C ARG A 52 3.54 -11.56 12.42
N LEU A 53 2.52 -10.75 12.53
CA LEU A 53 2.33 -9.83 13.64
C LEU A 53 2.24 -10.58 14.98
N ARG A 54 2.53 -9.88 16.04
CA ARG A 54 2.42 -10.37 17.42
C ARG A 54 1.74 -9.33 18.29
N ALA A 55 1.10 -9.77 19.35
CA ALA A 55 0.52 -8.86 20.33
C ALA A 55 1.52 -7.81 20.83
N GLY A 56 1.06 -6.59 20.98
CA GLY A 56 1.85 -5.44 21.40
C GLY A 56 2.65 -4.74 20.30
N GLN A 57 2.66 -5.24 19.07
CA GLN A 57 3.38 -4.62 17.97
C GLN A 57 2.68 -3.38 17.43
N ARG A 58 3.48 -2.47 16.86
CA ARG A 58 3.04 -1.24 16.20
C ARG A 58 3.22 -1.39 14.70
N LEU A 59 2.19 -1.09 13.93
CA LEU A 59 2.27 -1.20 12.47
C LEU A 59 1.69 0.02 11.76
N ILE A 60 2.14 0.24 10.53
CA ILE A 60 1.63 1.23 9.60
C ILE A 60 0.82 0.51 8.50
N ASP A 61 -0.43 0.91 8.30
CA ASP A 61 -1.23 0.55 7.10
C ASP A 61 -1.17 1.72 6.11
N VAL A 62 -0.32 1.56 5.10
CA VAL A 62 0.02 2.63 4.14
C VAL A 62 -1.05 2.73 3.06
N GLY A 63 -1.69 3.90 2.94
CA GLY A 63 -2.85 4.08 2.08
C GLY A 63 -4.02 3.22 2.53
N CYS A 64 -4.42 3.36 3.80
CA CYS A 64 -5.40 2.47 4.45
C CYS A 64 -6.81 2.54 3.83
N GLY A 65 -7.09 3.56 3.02
CA GLY A 65 -8.41 3.76 2.42
C GLY A 65 -9.50 3.90 3.47
N THR A 66 -10.57 3.15 3.32
CA THR A 66 -11.69 3.08 4.28
C THR A 66 -11.40 2.26 5.55
N GLY A 67 -10.15 1.83 5.75
CA GLY A 67 -9.75 1.03 6.91
C GLY A 67 -10.20 -0.44 6.87
N LEU A 68 -10.40 -1.03 5.70
CA LEU A 68 -10.84 -2.43 5.55
C LEU A 68 -9.93 -3.44 6.26
N SER A 69 -8.64 -3.16 6.35
CA SER A 69 -7.66 -4.04 7.00
C SER A 69 -7.64 -3.92 8.52
N PHE A 70 -8.21 -2.85 9.09
CA PHE A 70 -8.03 -2.50 10.51
C PHE A 70 -8.48 -3.58 11.47
N ALA A 71 -9.66 -4.19 11.25
CA ALA A 71 -10.15 -5.25 12.12
C ALA A 71 -9.14 -6.39 12.23
N LEU A 72 -8.67 -6.89 11.08
CA LEU A 72 -7.72 -8.00 11.05
C LEU A 72 -6.35 -7.60 11.64
N LEU A 73 -5.87 -6.40 11.34
CA LEU A 73 -4.59 -5.90 11.86
C LEU A 73 -4.66 -5.72 13.38
N ARG A 74 -5.75 -5.14 13.87
CA ARG A 74 -6.00 -4.93 15.30
C ARG A 74 -6.08 -6.27 16.05
N ASP A 75 -6.76 -7.26 15.47
CA ASP A 75 -6.86 -8.59 16.08
C ASP A 75 -5.48 -9.27 16.18
N GLU A 76 -4.62 -9.11 15.18
CA GLU A 76 -3.26 -9.66 15.18
C GLU A 76 -2.33 -8.97 16.22
N VAL A 77 -2.46 -7.66 16.43
CA VAL A 77 -1.59 -6.94 17.38
C VAL A 77 -2.20 -6.86 18.79
N GLY A 78 -3.49 -7.17 18.95
CA GLY A 78 -4.21 -7.12 20.22
C GLY A 78 -4.34 -5.71 20.79
N ASP A 79 -4.88 -5.61 22.00
CA ASP A 79 -5.17 -4.32 22.65
C ASP A 79 -3.91 -3.51 23.02
N ALA A 80 -2.79 -4.20 23.27
CA ALA A 80 -1.51 -3.56 23.60
C ALA A 80 -0.74 -3.09 22.37
N GLY A 81 -1.12 -3.50 21.15
CA GLY A 81 -0.52 -3.05 19.90
C GLY A 81 -1.16 -1.79 19.37
N VAL A 82 -0.59 -1.22 18.30
CA VAL A 82 -1.07 0.00 17.66
C VAL A 82 -1.14 -0.18 16.15
N VAL A 83 -2.26 0.23 15.56
CA VAL A 83 -2.44 0.31 14.11
C VAL A 83 -2.54 1.78 13.70
N THR A 84 -1.62 2.25 12.87
CA THR A 84 -1.63 3.60 12.31
C THR A 84 -1.90 3.53 10.81
N GLY A 85 -3.08 3.95 10.38
CA GLY A 85 -3.39 4.13 8.96
C GLY A 85 -2.90 5.49 8.46
N ILE A 86 -2.40 5.54 7.23
CA ILE A 86 -2.12 6.80 6.52
C ILE A 86 -3.03 6.83 5.30
N GLU A 87 -3.77 7.92 5.13
CA GLU A 87 -4.66 8.13 3.98
C GLU A 87 -4.71 9.59 3.58
N GLN A 88 -4.51 9.87 2.29
CA GLN A 88 -4.47 11.24 1.79
C GLN A 88 -5.85 11.79 1.37
N SER A 89 -6.84 10.90 1.09
CA SER A 89 -8.21 11.32 0.73
C SER A 89 -9.00 11.60 2.00
N PRO A 90 -9.48 12.85 2.21
CA PRO A 90 -10.31 13.19 3.38
C PRO A 90 -11.56 12.31 3.49
N GLU A 91 -12.18 11.98 2.36
CA GLU A 91 -13.40 11.16 2.33
C GLU A 91 -13.13 9.72 2.78
N MET A 92 -12.01 9.12 2.32
CA MET A 92 -11.61 7.78 2.73
C MET A 92 -11.18 7.77 4.20
N ALA A 93 -10.41 8.78 4.63
CA ALA A 93 -9.98 8.93 6.02
C ALA A 93 -11.18 9.10 6.97
N ALA A 94 -12.22 9.84 6.56
CA ALA A 94 -13.46 9.98 7.33
C ALA A 94 -14.16 8.62 7.52
N LEU A 95 -14.31 7.81 6.46
CA LEU A 95 -14.89 6.47 6.54
C LEU A 95 -14.06 5.53 7.43
N ALA A 96 -12.74 5.64 7.36
CA ALA A 96 -11.85 4.87 8.22
C ALA A 96 -11.99 5.25 9.70
N ARG A 97 -12.11 6.55 10.01
CA ARG A 97 -12.37 7.04 11.38
C ARG A 97 -13.74 6.63 11.89
N GLU A 98 -14.78 6.68 11.04
CA GLU A 98 -16.11 6.18 11.37
C GLU A 98 -16.07 4.70 11.73
N ARG A 99 -15.36 3.88 10.95
CA ARG A 99 -15.15 2.46 11.23
C ARG A 99 -14.49 2.22 12.58
N ILE A 100 -13.48 3.02 12.93
CA ILE A 100 -12.80 2.97 14.23
C ILE A 100 -13.77 3.31 15.36
N ALA A 101 -14.54 4.38 15.19
CA ALA A 101 -15.50 4.84 16.20
C ALA A 101 -16.62 3.83 16.45
N VAL A 102 -17.22 3.27 15.38
CA VAL A 102 -18.28 2.25 15.47
C VAL A 102 -17.76 0.98 16.15
N ALA A 103 -16.53 0.57 15.86
CA ALA A 103 -15.92 -0.61 16.47
C ALA A 103 -15.38 -0.38 17.89
N GLY A 104 -15.31 0.88 18.35
CA GLY A 104 -14.79 1.25 19.67
C GLY A 104 -13.29 1.01 19.87
N TRP A 105 -12.50 0.95 18.78
CA TRP A 105 -11.07 0.70 18.86
C TRP A 105 -10.31 1.92 19.37
N ARG A 106 -9.52 1.73 20.44
CA ARG A 106 -8.71 2.80 21.06
C ARG A 106 -7.26 2.81 20.60
N ASN A 107 -6.82 1.74 19.97
CA ASN A 107 -5.45 1.50 19.53
C ASN A 107 -5.30 1.53 17.99
N VAL A 108 -6.30 2.05 17.29
CA VAL A 108 -6.30 2.27 15.84
C VAL A 108 -6.49 3.76 15.57
N GLN A 109 -5.66 4.34 14.73
CA GLN A 109 -5.71 5.77 14.37
C GLN A 109 -5.47 5.98 12.87
N VAL A 110 -5.92 7.13 12.35
CA VAL A 110 -5.72 7.53 10.95
C VAL A 110 -5.05 8.90 10.89
N ILE A 111 -3.92 8.96 10.22
CA ILE A 111 -3.22 10.19 9.82
C ILE A 111 -3.72 10.56 8.42
N GLU A 112 -4.40 11.70 8.33
CA GLU A 112 -4.85 12.27 7.05
C GLU A 112 -3.74 13.11 6.46
N ALA A 113 -2.93 12.49 5.61
CA ALA A 113 -1.80 13.12 4.95
C ALA A 113 -1.38 12.32 3.72
N ALA A 114 -0.64 12.95 2.82
CA ALA A 114 0.16 12.21 1.84
C ALA A 114 1.25 11.43 2.58
N VAL A 115 1.58 10.24 2.09
CA VAL A 115 2.51 9.34 2.80
C VAL A 115 3.89 9.96 2.96
N GLU A 116 4.37 10.69 1.97
CA GLU A 116 5.66 11.41 1.99
C GLU A 116 5.72 12.53 3.03
N GLU A 117 4.56 13.08 3.44
CA GLU A 117 4.42 14.19 4.38
C GLU A 117 3.92 13.74 5.77
N ALA A 118 3.49 12.49 5.89
CA ALA A 118 2.92 11.98 7.13
C ALA A 118 3.93 12.07 8.29
N ALA A 119 3.54 12.75 9.35
CA ALA A 119 4.30 12.80 10.59
C ALA A 119 4.10 11.50 11.37
N LEU A 120 5.13 10.66 11.38
CA LEU A 120 5.13 9.36 12.02
C LEU A 120 6.06 9.37 13.23
N GLU A 121 5.69 8.62 14.24
CA GLU A 121 6.63 8.27 15.31
C GLU A 121 7.61 7.20 14.82
N ALA A 122 8.77 7.12 15.43
CA ALA A 122 9.73 6.06 15.12
C ALA A 122 9.39 4.73 15.81
N GLY A 123 9.96 3.64 15.29
CA GLY A 123 9.97 2.35 15.98
C GLY A 123 8.80 1.44 15.64
N PHE A 124 8.19 1.57 14.47
CA PHE A 124 7.19 0.59 14.01
C PHE A 124 7.83 -0.76 13.72
N ASP A 125 7.08 -1.81 14.03
CA ASP A 125 7.44 -3.22 13.84
C ASP A 125 7.12 -3.76 12.47
N ALA A 126 6.16 -3.13 11.78
CA ALA A 126 5.71 -3.58 10.48
C ALA A 126 5.10 -2.45 9.64
N ALA A 127 5.10 -2.64 8.32
CA ALA A 127 4.33 -1.82 7.37
C ALA A 127 3.62 -2.71 6.35
N LEU A 128 2.38 -2.32 6.04
CA LEU A 128 1.50 -2.97 5.07
C LEU A 128 1.22 -2.04 3.89
N PHE A 129 1.40 -2.54 2.67
CA PHE A 129 1.07 -1.87 1.41
C PHE A 129 0.03 -2.69 0.65
N ASN A 130 -1.26 -2.44 0.87
CA ASN A 130 -2.33 -3.18 0.24
C ASN A 130 -2.95 -2.42 -0.93
N TYR A 131 -2.58 -2.77 -2.18
CA TYR A 131 -3.08 -2.14 -3.41
C TYR A 131 -2.78 -0.64 -3.50
N THR A 132 -1.63 -0.23 -3.02
CA THR A 132 -1.14 1.15 -2.97
C THR A 132 -0.11 1.41 -4.07
N HIS A 133 -0.47 1.12 -5.32
CA HIS A 133 0.45 1.18 -6.46
C HIS A 133 1.09 2.56 -6.65
N ASP A 134 0.30 3.63 -6.50
CA ASP A 134 0.78 4.99 -6.70
C ASP A 134 1.78 5.38 -5.60
N ILE A 135 1.51 5.01 -4.35
CA ILE A 135 2.39 5.24 -3.20
C ILE A 135 3.69 4.47 -3.34
N MET A 136 3.62 3.18 -3.72
CA MET A 136 4.81 2.34 -3.90
C MET A 136 5.72 2.79 -5.04
N ARG A 137 5.24 3.65 -5.93
CA ARG A 137 6.03 4.25 -7.02
C ARG A 137 6.69 5.57 -6.63
N SER A 138 6.35 6.13 -5.48
CA SER A 138 6.98 7.30 -4.92
C SER A 138 8.14 6.90 -4.01
N PRO A 139 9.41 7.13 -4.43
CA PRO A 139 10.56 6.87 -3.57
C PRO A 139 10.48 7.63 -2.24
N ASP A 140 9.97 8.86 -2.25
CA ASP A 140 9.84 9.70 -1.06
C ASP A 140 8.82 9.14 -0.09
N ALA A 141 7.66 8.65 -0.58
CA ALA A 141 6.65 8.02 0.25
C ALA A 141 7.19 6.73 0.90
N VAL A 142 7.86 5.87 0.10
CA VAL A 142 8.49 4.65 0.62
C VAL A 142 9.59 5.00 1.63
N ALA A 143 10.47 5.96 1.32
CA ALA A 143 11.51 6.40 2.23
C ALA A 143 10.94 6.94 3.56
N ASN A 144 9.82 7.70 3.50
CA ASN A 144 9.16 8.18 4.71
C ASN A 144 8.69 7.04 5.61
N VAL A 145 8.07 6.01 5.06
CA VAL A 145 7.65 4.83 5.83
C VAL A 145 8.87 4.10 6.40
N MET A 146 9.86 3.80 5.54
CA MET A 146 11.00 2.96 5.91
C MET A 146 11.87 3.56 7.01
N ARG A 147 12.05 4.90 7.06
CA ARG A 147 12.84 5.56 8.12
C ARG A 147 12.20 5.46 9.51
N HIS A 148 10.89 5.19 9.58
CA HIS A 148 10.16 5.05 10.84
C HIS A 148 10.01 3.60 11.30
N LEU A 149 10.43 2.64 10.46
CA LEU A 149 10.50 1.23 10.82
C LEU A 149 11.79 0.93 11.59
N ARG A 150 11.68 0.06 12.58
CA ARG A 150 12.87 -0.45 13.27
C ARG A 150 13.65 -1.44 12.40
N PRO A 151 14.96 -1.58 12.60
CA PRO A 151 15.73 -2.66 11.98
C PRO A 151 15.12 -4.03 12.32
N GLY A 152 14.89 -4.85 11.30
CA GLY A 152 14.22 -6.13 11.47
C GLY A 152 12.69 -6.07 11.43
N ALA A 153 12.11 -4.89 11.19
CA ALA A 153 10.68 -4.73 10.95
C ALA A 153 10.22 -5.53 9.71
N ARG A 154 8.98 -5.96 9.72
CA ARG A 154 8.40 -6.72 8.61
C ARG A 154 7.62 -5.82 7.67
N VAL A 155 7.79 -6.03 6.39
CA VAL A 155 7.01 -5.34 5.35
C VAL A 155 6.31 -6.39 4.50
N ALA A 156 5.04 -6.11 4.19
CA ALA A 156 4.30 -6.89 3.22
C ALA A 156 3.54 -5.97 2.28
N ALA A 157 3.50 -6.35 1.02
CA ALA A 157 2.85 -5.60 -0.04
C ALA A 157 2.06 -6.52 -0.94
N CYS A 158 0.92 -6.07 -1.45
CA CYS A 158 0.26 -6.73 -2.57
C CYS A 158 -0.32 -5.71 -3.55
N GLY A 159 -0.47 -6.17 -4.76
CA GLY A 159 -1.03 -5.32 -5.80
C GLY A 159 -1.15 -6.03 -7.14
N MET A 160 -1.50 -5.24 -8.13
CA MET A 160 -1.51 -5.69 -9.52
C MET A 160 -0.11 -5.53 -10.11
N LYS A 161 0.22 -6.42 -11.03
CA LYS A 161 1.40 -6.32 -11.89
C LYS A 161 0.99 -6.60 -13.35
N TYR A 162 1.81 -6.15 -14.28
CA TYR A 162 1.60 -6.53 -15.66
C TYR A 162 1.93 -8.01 -15.88
N PRO A 163 1.15 -8.72 -16.72
CA PRO A 163 1.54 -10.03 -17.22
C PRO A 163 2.88 -9.96 -17.96
N SER A 164 3.65 -11.03 -17.93
CA SER A 164 4.92 -11.12 -18.67
C SER A 164 4.77 -10.71 -20.14
N ARG A 165 5.81 -10.10 -20.71
CA ARG A 165 5.77 -9.49 -22.06
C ARG A 165 5.34 -10.44 -23.17
N TRP A 166 5.65 -11.72 -23.04
CA TRP A 166 5.24 -12.75 -24.01
C TRP A 166 3.78 -13.21 -23.86
N LEU A 167 3.09 -12.81 -22.80
CA LEU A 167 1.63 -12.96 -22.65
C LEU A 167 0.89 -11.72 -23.19
N TRP A 168 1.30 -11.21 -24.35
CA TRP A 168 0.77 -9.97 -24.94
C TRP A 168 -0.76 -9.91 -25.07
N PRO A 169 -1.51 -11.00 -25.37
CA PRO A 169 -2.96 -10.92 -25.42
C PRO A 169 -3.57 -10.64 -24.04
N LEU A 170 -3.00 -11.26 -22.98
CA LEU A 170 -3.41 -10.99 -21.59
C LEU A 170 -3.04 -9.56 -21.15
N ARG A 171 -1.93 -9.00 -21.65
CA ARG A 171 -1.57 -7.59 -21.41
C ARG A 171 -2.60 -6.63 -21.99
N TRP A 172 -3.11 -6.91 -23.18
CA TRP A 172 -4.13 -6.10 -23.82
C TRP A 172 -5.46 -6.14 -23.04
N VAL A 173 -5.90 -7.32 -22.62
CA VAL A 173 -7.10 -7.50 -21.78
C VAL A 173 -6.92 -6.80 -20.43
N ALA A 174 -5.77 -7.00 -19.75
CA ALA A 174 -5.45 -6.37 -18.48
C ALA A 174 -5.43 -4.83 -18.61
N ARG A 175 -4.89 -4.30 -19.72
CA ARG A 175 -4.89 -2.86 -20.01
C ARG A 175 -6.30 -2.32 -20.12
N ARG A 176 -7.19 -3.02 -20.85
CA ARG A 176 -8.57 -2.59 -21.03
C ARG A 176 -9.39 -2.63 -19.75
N GLN A 177 -9.19 -3.66 -18.90
CA GLN A 177 -9.88 -3.81 -17.61
C GLN A 177 -9.39 -2.86 -16.54
N ASN A 178 -8.09 -2.50 -16.57
CA ASN A 178 -7.47 -1.66 -15.54
C ASN A 178 -7.31 -0.20 -15.96
N ALA A 179 -7.64 0.17 -17.19
CA ALA A 179 -7.60 1.56 -17.69
C ALA A 179 -8.33 2.56 -16.77
N PRO A 180 -9.48 2.24 -16.15
CA PRO A 180 -10.13 3.14 -15.20
C PRO A 180 -9.35 3.33 -13.88
N TYR A 181 -8.40 2.45 -13.57
CA TYR A 181 -7.68 2.44 -12.30
C TYR A 181 -6.22 2.89 -12.39
N ASN A 182 -5.59 2.77 -13.56
CA ASN A 182 -4.17 3.03 -13.75
C ASN A 182 -3.92 3.87 -15.00
N GLY A 183 -3.32 5.05 -14.84
CA GLY A 183 -2.96 5.93 -15.96
C GLY A 183 -1.63 5.56 -16.64
N ASN A 184 -0.74 4.82 -15.97
CA ASN A 184 0.54 4.37 -16.50
C ASN A 184 0.76 2.88 -16.21
N PHE A 185 0.81 2.10 -17.27
CA PHE A 185 0.88 0.65 -17.20
C PHE A 185 2.32 0.10 -17.22
N GLU A 186 3.30 0.85 -17.71
CA GLU A 186 4.68 0.37 -17.81
C GLU A 186 5.35 0.20 -16.46
N ALA A 187 4.97 1.03 -15.50
CA ALA A 187 5.47 0.96 -14.14
C ALA A 187 4.85 -0.16 -13.27
N LEU A 188 3.97 -0.98 -13.84
CA LEU A 188 3.44 -2.18 -13.19
C LEU A 188 4.26 -3.44 -13.50
N ASP A 189 5.37 -3.34 -14.24
CA ASP A 189 6.22 -4.51 -14.51
C ASP A 189 6.92 -4.97 -13.22
N THR A 190 7.44 -4.03 -12.41
CA THR A 190 8.12 -4.29 -11.13
C THR A 190 7.69 -3.29 -10.03
N PRO A 191 6.42 -3.31 -9.60
CA PRO A 191 5.89 -2.30 -8.69
C PRO A 191 6.49 -2.31 -7.28
N TRP A 192 7.38 -3.24 -6.99
CA TRP A 192 8.09 -3.41 -5.72
C TRP A 192 9.52 -2.88 -5.71
N ASP A 193 10.03 -2.36 -6.84
CA ASP A 193 11.44 -1.97 -6.97
C ASP A 193 11.89 -0.95 -5.94
N THR A 194 11.00 -0.03 -5.54
CA THR A 194 11.26 0.95 -4.48
C THR A 194 11.48 0.33 -3.10
N LEU A 195 11.07 -0.92 -2.88
CA LEU A 195 11.30 -1.64 -1.62
C LEU A 195 12.68 -2.33 -1.58
N LEU A 196 13.27 -2.66 -2.74
CA LEU A 196 14.50 -3.46 -2.81
C LEU A 196 15.69 -2.84 -2.06
N PRO A 197 15.91 -1.51 -2.07
CA PRO A 197 16.99 -0.90 -1.30
C PRO A 197 16.89 -1.13 0.21
N TYR A 198 15.67 -1.33 0.72
CA TYR A 198 15.40 -1.52 2.15
C TYR A 198 15.21 -2.99 2.52
N ILE A 199 14.81 -3.81 1.56
CA ILE A 199 14.45 -5.23 1.74
C ILE A 199 15.15 -6.06 0.66
N PRO A 200 16.46 -6.31 0.77
CA PRO A 200 17.21 -7.03 -0.25
C PRO A 200 16.72 -8.47 -0.45
N ASP A 201 16.16 -9.08 0.59
CA ASP A 201 15.59 -10.45 0.58
C ASP A 201 14.09 -10.46 0.32
N LEU A 202 13.56 -9.52 -0.47
CA LEU A 202 12.14 -9.43 -0.79
C LEU A 202 11.68 -10.71 -1.50
N ARG A 203 10.76 -11.42 -0.88
CA ARG A 203 10.16 -12.65 -1.43
C ARG A 203 8.86 -12.31 -2.14
N LEU A 204 8.72 -12.78 -3.39
CA LEU A 204 7.57 -12.52 -4.25
C LEU A 204 6.81 -13.81 -4.54
N ARG A 205 5.48 -13.74 -4.49
CA ARG A 205 4.56 -14.79 -4.90
C ARG A 205 3.52 -14.20 -5.85
N TRP A 206 3.32 -14.87 -6.97
CA TRP A 206 2.33 -14.45 -7.96
C TRP A 206 0.92 -14.84 -7.55
N THR A 207 -0.04 -13.99 -7.89
CA THR A 207 -1.47 -14.19 -7.67
C THR A 207 -2.24 -13.86 -8.96
N LEU A 208 -3.54 -14.17 -9.01
CA LEU A 208 -4.40 -13.83 -10.14
C LEU A 208 -3.79 -14.24 -11.49
N PHE A 209 -3.34 -15.49 -11.59
CA PHE A 209 -2.71 -16.01 -12.83
C PHE A 209 -1.53 -15.16 -13.33
N GLY A 210 -0.76 -14.57 -12.41
CA GLY A 210 0.42 -13.76 -12.73
C GLY A 210 0.12 -12.28 -12.99
N THR A 211 -1.11 -11.81 -12.80
CA THR A 211 -1.48 -10.39 -12.91
C THR A 211 -1.50 -9.67 -11.56
N GLY A 212 -1.19 -10.38 -10.48
CA GLY A 212 -1.04 -9.83 -9.14
C GLY A 212 0.19 -10.41 -8.45
N TYR A 213 0.57 -9.78 -7.34
CA TYR A 213 1.68 -10.24 -6.51
C TYR A 213 1.38 -10.07 -5.03
N ILE A 214 2.09 -10.86 -4.22
CA ILE A 214 2.33 -10.60 -2.80
C ILE A 214 3.85 -10.58 -2.62
N GLY A 215 4.37 -9.48 -2.08
CA GLY A 215 5.76 -9.32 -1.68
C GLY A 215 5.85 -9.21 -0.17
N HIS A 216 6.89 -9.79 0.41
CA HIS A 216 7.18 -9.61 1.83
C HIS A 216 8.65 -9.80 2.15
N GLY A 217 9.12 -9.14 3.20
CA GLY A 217 10.49 -9.28 3.65
C GLY A 217 10.73 -8.58 4.97
N ILE A 218 12.00 -8.49 5.32
CA ILE A 218 12.47 -7.89 6.57
C ILE A 218 13.35 -6.69 6.22
N VAL A 219 13.10 -5.56 6.85
CA VAL A 219 13.93 -4.36 6.69
C VAL A 219 15.34 -4.68 7.14
N ALA A 220 16.30 -4.47 6.24
CA ALA A 220 17.71 -4.66 6.54
C ALA A 220 18.14 -3.76 7.71
N ARG A 221 19.09 -4.22 8.51
CA ARG A 221 19.79 -3.34 9.43
C ARG A 221 20.61 -2.37 8.59
N ALA A 222 20.55 -1.08 8.92
CA ALA A 222 21.49 -0.13 8.33
C ALA A 222 22.92 -0.70 8.49
N PRO A 223 23.76 -0.65 7.45
CA PRO A 223 25.17 -1.00 7.62
C PRO A 223 25.72 -0.11 8.74
N ARG A 224 26.44 -0.72 9.69
CA ARG A 224 27.15 -0.02 10.78
C ARG A 224 28.22 0.87 10.21
#